data_f7cbfe1e855a14981d65a64886fc5a8c
#
_entry.id   f7cbfe1e855a14981d65a64886fc5a8c
#
_cell.length_a   1.000
_cell.length_b   1.000
_cell.length_c   1.000
_cell.angle_alpha   90.00
_cell.angle_beta   90.00
_cell.angle_gamma   90.00
#
_symmetry.space_group_name_H-M   'P 1'
#
loop_
_entity.id
_entity.type
_entity.pdbx_description
1 polymer ?
#
loop_
_entity_poly.entity_id
_entity_poly.type
_entity_poly.pdbx_seq_one_letter_code
_entity_poly.pdbx_strand_id
1 'polypeptide(L)'
;MAQVGINLVRFAPDRDSPLGLLAPGPTSRRIDPALLDRLDYFVKCLKDQGIYVRLDLMHYRMFRPGDGVDCLMSQTNASGHVYCGGPALFFQPRATEIYREFAAELLRHTNPYTKLRYVDDPALATFGMVNETSIFSGGLTETGRRTLDGLFQDWLKTHPGKERDRFLSETEQRWYESTKAYLRQLGVKAPIACTNITYGTPNGQLQALVGDQIENNRYWDSPHRDWRWFWERPMLKERGGVYRSMARAAVAGKPFLVTEFNLNDNQYRSEAQLLTLAYASLQDWDGILWWDYHNSYTAGSGFDKFMGTTGGNGELFSIRDNPMMMAQFGLASLAFRRGYISPARTAIDVTYADVFSATARDRGQGRRGSSPDSPFEALPLMCRVRSRYDGASSPRADLLIQLGGAPGAGAGDPHRLVLETPAPGAAVDELRTWRAVRERMQQLDLPAISAPGDTTFRSDTGQLAWDTKEGVLTIDSSKLQAAVGFVGQKRLQLADFTIDFASDPAGAAQPTFAAISLCSLDGLPLKQSARILLTAIGRAEDTGEIREQGPEGDFAFIGGLAPTLVEPVRGRIVWQGRKLRAFPLTAAGERMTAITPDAEGDGQVLTIGGDGTTWYELVPDLGT
;
A
#
# COMPACT_ATOMS: atom_id res chain seq x y z
N MET A 1 -4.98 -16.61 -8.09
CA MET A 1 -5.39 -15.20 -7.90
C MET A 1 -6.88 -15.07 -7.61
N ALA A 2 -7.79 -15.43 -8.52
CA ALA A 2 -9.25 -15.28 -8.31
C ALA A 2 -9.78 -15.97 -7.05
N GLN A 3 -9.32 -17.17 -6.74
CA GLN A 3 -9.72 -17.95 -5.55
C GLN A 3 -9.45 -17.23 -4.22
N VAL A 4 -8.42 -16.38 -4.17
CA VAL A 4 -8.07 -15.58 -2.99
C VAL A 4 -8.61 -14.15 -3.08
N GLY A 5 -9.50 -13.87 -4.05
CA GLY A 5 -10.22 -12.61 -4.14
C GLY A 5 -9.47 -11.47 -4.82
N ILE A 6 -8.33 -11.72 -5.45
CA ILE A 6 -7.64 -10.72 -6.28
C ILE A 6 -8.53 -10.39 -7.48
N ASN A 7 -8.86 -9.10 -7.63
CA ASN A 7 -9.71 -8.60 -8.70
C ASN A 7 -9.08 -7.49 -9.56
N LEU A 8 -7.85 -7.11 -9.25
CA LEU A 8 -7.06 -6.16 -10.04
C LEU A 8 -5.59 -6.59 -10.04
N VAL A 9 -4.97 -6.59 -11.21
CA VAL A 9 -3.55 -6.89 -11.40
C VAL A 9 -2.88 -5.74 -12.13
N ARG A 10 -1.69 -5.34 -11.69
CA ARG A 10 -0.88 -4.31 -12.30
C ARG A 10 0.19 -4.90 -13.21
N PHE A 11 0.35 -4.32 -14.39
CA PHE A 11 1.38 -4.64 -15.37
C PHE A 11 2.24 -3.45 -15.74
N ALA A 12 3.51 -3.72 -15.96
CA ALA A 12 4.51 -2.77 -16.43
C ALA A 12 5.19 -3.30 -17.71
N PRO A 13 4.55 -3.13 -18.87
CA PRO A 13 4.95 -3.80 -20.11
C PRO A 13 6.21 -3.26 -20.76
N ASP A 14 6.70 -2.08 -20.40
CA ASP A 14 7.85 -1.43 -21.03
C ASP A 14 9.20 -1.67 -20.33
N ARG A 15 9.25 -2.56 -19.34
CA ARG A 15 10.49 -2.89 -18.63
C ARG A 15 11.51 -3.54 -19.56
N ASP A 16 12.77 -3.17 -19.42
CA ASP A 16 13.91 -3.88 -20.03
C ASP A 16 14.25 -5.11 -19.18
N SER A 17 13.37 -6.09 -19.20
CA SER A 17 13.46 -7.33 -18.44
C SER A 17 12.78 -8.47 -19.22
N PRO A 18 12.99 -9.73 -18.86
CA PRO A 18 12.30 -10.87 -19.47
C PRO A 18 10.77 -10.82 -19.42
N LEU A 19 10.21 -9.96 -18.56
CA LEU A 19 8.77 -9.74 -18.41
C LEU A 19 8.26 -8.51 -19.18
N GLY A 20 9.17 -7.70 -19.76
CA GLY A 20 8.81 -6.55 -20.59
C GLY A 20 8.56 -6.94 -22.03
N LEU A 21 7.88 -6.06 -22.77
CA LEU A 21 7.53 -6.29 -24.18
C LEU A 21 8.61 -5.84 -25.18
N LEU A 22 9.70 -5.23 -24.74
CA LEU A 22 10.66 -4.62 -25.64
C LEU A 22 11.54 -5.66 -26.32
N ALA A 23 11.48 -5.70 -27.67
CA ALA A 23 12.32 -6.58 -28.46
C ALA A 23 13.81 -6.31 -28.25
N PRO A 24 14.69 -7.32 -28.28
CA PRO A 24 16.13 -7.12 -28.30
C PRO A 24 16.57 -6.28 -29.51
N GLY A 25 17.69 -5.56 -29.38
CA GLY A 25 18.27 -4.81 -30.50
C GLY A 25 18.82 -3.44 -30.09
N PRO A 26 19.21 -2.61 -31.07
CA PRO A 26 19.87 -1.34 -30.82
C PRO A 26 18.94 -0.23 -30.32
N THR A 27 17.61 -0.43 -30.41
CA THR A 27 16.59 0.53 -29.95
C THR A 27 15.58 -0.12 -29.02
N SER A 28 14.95 0.66 -28.15
CA SER A 28 13.88 0.22 -27.27
C SER A 28 12.47 0.48 -27.86
N ARG A 29 12.35 0.67 -29.19
CA ARG A 29 11.11 1.14 -29.83
C ARG A 29 10.19 0.01 -30.31
N ARG A 30 10.71 -1.21 -30.45
CA ARG A 30 9.92 -2.34 -30.99
C ARG A 30 9.35 -3.20 -29.88
N ILE A 31 8.08 -3.52 -29.99
CA ILE A 31 7.44 -4.56 -29.20
C ILE A 31 7.79 -5.93 -29.80
N ASP A 32 8.15 -6.88 -28.95
CA ASP A 32 8.36 -8.27 -29.34
C ASP A 32 7.00 -8.97 -29.53
N PRO A 33 6.70 -9.51 -30.72
CA PRO A 33 5.39 -10.13 -30.98
C PRO A 33 5.10 -11.36 -30.11
N ALA A 34 6.13 -12.14 -29.73
CA ALA A 34 5.92 -13.32 -28.92
C ALA A 34 5.64 -12.95 -27.45
N LEU A 35 6.27 -11.88 -26.95
CA LEU A 35 5.99 -11.35 -25.60
C LEU A 35 4.62 -10.67 -25.55
N LEU A 36 4.23 -9.97 -26.62
CA LEU A 36 2.90 -9.37 -26.73
C LEU A 36 1.80 -10.44 -26.76
N ASP A 37 1.98 -11.54 -27.52
CA ASP A 37 1.04 -12.67 -27.54
C ASP A 37 0.85 -13.29 -26.14
N ARG A 38 1.93 -13.42 -25.37
CA ARG A 38 1.84 -13.87 -23.97
C ARG A 38 1.02 -12.91 -23.10
N LEU A 39 1.24 -11.61 -23.25
CA LEU A 39 0.46 -10.60 -22.52
C LEU A 39 -1.01 -10.65 -22.94
N ASP A 40 -1.29 -10.76 -24.24
CA ASP A 40 -2.63 -10.88 -24.79
C ASP A 40 -3.40 -12.06 -24.19
N TYR A 41 -2.75 -13.23 -24.18
CA TYR A 41 -3.33 -14.43 -23.57
C TYR A 41 -3.53 -14.27 -22.06
N PHE A 42 -2.59 -13.65 -21.37
CA PHE A 42 -2.71 -13.43 -19.93
C PHE A 42 -3.85 -12.46 -19.59
N VAL A 43 -3.98 -11.35 -20.32
CA VAL A 43 -5.11 -10.41 -20.17
C VAL A 43 -6.45 -11.11 -20.40
N LYS A 44 -6.52 -11.98 -21.42
CA LYS A 44 -7.70 -12.82 -21.67
C LYS A 44 -8.01 -13.74 -20.47
N CYS A 45 -7.03 -14.43 -19.93
CA CYS A 45 -7.20 -15.30 -18.77
C CYS A 45 -7.67 -14.53 -17.52
N LEU A 46 -7.12 -13.34 -17.26
CA LEU A 46 -7.56 -12.48 -16.16
C LEU A 46 -9.01 -12.05 -16.35
N LYS A 47 -9.36 -11.60 -17.56
CA LYS A 47 -10.71 -11.18 -17.92
C LYS A 47 -11.73 -12.29 -17.71
N ASP A 48 -11.42 -13.52 -18.13
CA ASP A 48 -12.29 -14.69 -17.93
C ASP A 48 -12.56 -14.99 -16.45
N GLN A 49 -11.63 -14.62 -15.58
CA GLN A 49 -11.76 -14.76 -14.13
C GLN A 49 -12.33 -13.51 -13.44
N GLY A 50 -12.77 -12.49 -14.19
CA GLY A 50 -13.29 -11.25 -13.64
C GLY A 50 -12.22 -10.38 -12.96
N ILE A 51 -10.96 -10.54 -13.36
CA ILE A 51 -9.84 -9.76 -12.84
C ILE A 51 -9.52 -8.62 -13.81
N TYR A 52 -9.53 -7.40 -13.31
CA TYR A 52 -9.17 -6.19 -14.05
C TYR A 52 -7.66 -6.01 -14.15
N VAL A 53 -7.26 -5.15 -15.06
CA VAL A 53 -5.85 -4.80 -15.30
C VAL A 53 -5.65 -3.30 -15.10
N ARG A 54 -4.64 -2.94 -14.33
CA ARG A 54 -4.03 -1.64 -14.31
C ARG A 54 -2.74 -1.68 -15.13
N LEU A 55 -2.60 -0.79 -16.10
CA LEU A 55 -1.47 -0.79 -17.03
C LEU A 55 -0.58 0.43 -16.82
N ASP A 56 0.71 0.22 -16.52
CA ASP A 56 1.73 1.25 -16.58
C ASP A 56 2.20 1.45 -18.02
N LEU A 57 2.32 2.69 -18.45
CA LEU A 57 2.82 3.01 -19.79
C LEU A 57 4.32 3.29 -19.81
N MET A 58 4.91 3.57 -18.63
CA MET A 58 6.36 3.68 -18.48
C MET A 58 6.79 3.27 -17.06
N HIS A 59 7.58 2.19 -16.99
CA HIS A 59 8.07 1.63 -15.72
C HIS A 59 9.52 1.19 -15.85
N TYR A 60 10.47 2.04 -15.46
CA TYR A 60 11.91 1.77 -15.55
C TYR A 60 12.41 1.41 -16.98
N ARG A 61 11.87 2.12 -17.99
CA ARG A 61 12.32 1.93 -19.37
C ARG A 61 13.79 2.30 -19.52
N MET A 62 14.57 1.39 -20.09
CA MET A 62 15.97 1.60 -20.42
C MET A 62 16.06 1.97 -21.90
N PHE A 63 16.54 3.20 -22.19
CA PHE A 63 16.79 3.63 -23.55
C PHE A 63 18.14 3.09 -24.03
N ARG A 64 18.20 2.76 -25.30
CA ARG A 64 19.37 2.17 -25.95
C ARG A 64 20.04 3.20 -26.86
N PRO A 65 21.34 3.01 -27.25
CA PRO A 65 22.05 4.00 -28.06
C PRO A 65 21.34 4.42 -29.36
N GLY A 66 20.63 3.49 -30.01
CA GLY A 66 19.87 3.76 -31.22
C GLY A 66 18.57 4.54 -31.05
N ASP A 67 18.15 4.80 -29.81
CA ASP A 67 16.96 5.59 -29.53
C ASP A 67 17.18 7.10 -29.76
N GLY A 68 18.44 7.55 -29.76
CA GLY A 68 18.79 8.96 -29.93
C GLY A 68 18.29 9.83 -28.77
N VAL A 69 18.25 9.28 -27.56
CA VAL A 69 17.91 9.99 -26.34
C VAL A 69 19.19 10.32 -25.59
N ASP A 70 19.40 11.60 -25.29
CA ASP A 70 20.54 12.01 -24.46
C ASP A 70 20.36 11.46 -23.05
N CYS A 71 21.31 10.63 -22.62
CA CYS A 71 21.22 10.00 -21.30
C CYS A 71 21.69 10.96 -20.22
N LEU A 72 20.73 11.68 -19.63
CA LEU A 72 20.95 12.66 -18.58
C LEU A 72 20.84 12.07 -17.17
N MET A 73 20.58 10.75 -17.07
CA MET A 73 20.49 10.00 -15.82
C MET A 73 21.72 9.13 -15.60
N SER A 74 22.08 8.91 -14.32
CA SER A 74 23.29 8.17 -13.95
C SER A 74 23.11 6.65 -13.84
N GLN A 75 21.90 6.13 -13.98
CA GLN A 75 21.61 4.71 -13.83
C GLN A 75 21.84 3.94 -15.13
N THR A 76 22.66 2.89 -15.07
CA THR A 76 22.92 1.97 -16.18
C THR A 76 22.68 0.53 -15.73
N ASN A 77 22.14 -0.32 -16.60
CA ASN A 77 22.06 -1.75 -16.33
C ASN A 77 23.35 -2.49 -16.76
N ALA A 78 23.42 -3.80 -16.48
CA ALA A 78 24.56 -4.64 -16.82
C ALA A 78 24.85 -4.72 -18.34
N SER A 79 23.87 -4.41 -19.19
CA SER A 79 24.01 -4.36 -20.66
C SER A 79 24.44 -2.98 -21.18
N GLY A 80 24.72 -2.02 -20.30
CA GLY A 80 25.08 -0.66 -20.68
C GLY A 80 23.90 0.20 -21.17
N HIS A 81 22.66 -0.28 -21.05
CA HIS A 81 21.49 0.54 -21.34
C HIS A 81 21.27 1.54 -20.22
N VAL A 82 20.88 2.75 -20.57
CA VAL A 82 20.77 3.85 -19.61
C VAL A 82 19.32 4.18 -19.32
N TYR A 83 19.00 4.30 -18.05
CA TYR A 83 17.68 4.78 -17.61
C TYR A 83 17.59 6.28 -17.87
N CYS A 84 16.67 6.65 -18.77
CA CYS A 84 16.41 8.04 -19.11
C CYS A 84 14.99 8.49 -18.69
N GLY A 85 14.34 7.73 -17.79
CA GLY A 85 13.15 8.17 -17.07
C GLY A 85 13.48 9.23 -16.02
N GLY A 86 12.87 9.16 -14.86
CA GLY A 86 13.12 10.11 -13.79
C GLY A 86 12.91 11.56 -14.23
N PRO A 87 13.61 12.54 -13.63
CA PRO A 87 13.43 13.96 -13.95
C PRO A 87 13.72 14.30 -15.41
N ALA A 88 14.60 13.56 -16.09
CA ALA A 88 14.98 13.85 -17.47
C ALA A 88 13.83 13.69 -18.46
N LEU A 89 12.88 12.81 -18.19
CA LEU A 89 11.70 12.58 -19.05
C LEU A 89 10.92 13.87 -19.32
N PHE A 90 10.78 14.74 -18.32
CA PHE A 90 9.91 15.92 -18.38
C PHE A 90 10.45 17.04 -19.25
N PHE A 91 11.73 16.99 -19.62
CA PHE A 91 12.38 18.01 -20.46
C PHE A 91 13.17 17.44 -21.65
N GLN A 92 12.92 16.16 -22.01
CA GLN A 92 13.49 15.51 -23.19
C GLN A 92 12.41 15.17 -24.22
N PRO A 93 12.25 15.97 -25.29
CA PRO A 93 11.22 15.71 -26.30
C PRO A 93 11.34 14.33 -26.95
N ARG A 94 12.57 13.85 -27.20
CA ARG A 94 12.80 12.56 -27.85
C ARG A 94 12.34 11.38 -26.98
N ALA A 95 12.55 11.43 -25.66
CA ALA A 95 12.05 10.42 -24.75
C ALA A 95 10.51 10.40 -24.74
N THR A 96 9.90 11.57 -24.79
CA THR A 96 8.42 11.72 -24.87
C THR A 96 7.86 11.16 -26.20
N GLU A 97 8.56 11.36 -27.31
CA GLU A 97 8.19 10.74 -28.60
C GLU A 97 8.14 9.21 -28.50
N ILE A 98 9.22 8.61 -28.01
CA ILE A 98 9.32 7.14 -27.88
C ILE A 98 8.27 6.60 -26.91
N TYR A 99 8.00 7.32 -25.82
CA TYR A 99 6.90 7.01 -24.92
C TYR A 99 5.56 6.95 -25.68
N ARG A 100 5.26 7.98 -26.48
CA ARG A 100 4.00 8.08 -27.23
C ARG A 100 3.88 7.02 -28.32
N GLU A 101 4.97 6.69 -29.00
CA GLU A 101 5.02 5.60 -29.98
C GLU A 101 4.63 4.26 -29.33
N PHE A 102 5.29 3.92 -28.22
CA PHE A 102 4.99 2.70 -27.48
C PHE A 102 3.54 2.66 -26.96
N ALA A 103 3.07 3.75 -26.37
CA ALA A 103 1.69 3.84 -25.89
C ALA A 103 0.68 3.67 -27.04
N ALA A 104 0.93 4.28 -28.20
CA ALA A 104 0.04 4.16 -29.37
C ALA A 104 0.03 2.74 -29.94
N GLU A 105 1.21 2.11 -30.07
CA GLU A 105 1.33 0.74 -30.58
C GLU A 105 0.58 -0.24 -29.68
N LEU A 106 0.83 -0.18 -28.37
CA LEU A 106 0.19 -1.08 -27.40
C LEU A 106 -1.32 -0.84 -27.29
N LEU A 107 -1.76 0.40 -27.14
CA LEU A 107 -3.17 0.71 -26.89
C LEU A 107 -4.07 0.48 -28.12
N ARG A 108 -3.54 0.63 -29.33
CA ARG A 108 -4.26 0.34 -30.58
C ARG A 108 -4.18 -1.13 -31.01
N HIS A 109 -3.28 -1.89 -30.40
CA HIS A 109 -3.18 -3.32 -30.68
C HIS A 109 -4.50 -4.03 -30.38
N THR A 110 -4.93 -4.91 -31.29
CA THR A 110 -6.10 -5.75 -31.10
C THR A 110 -5.65 -7.09 -30.55
N ASN A 111 -6.00 -7.36 -29.31
CA ASN A 111 -5.73 -8.64 -28.66
C ASN A 111 -6.42 -9.78 -29.43
N PRO A 112 -5.68 -10.77 -29.96
CA PRO A 112 -6.24 -11.81 -30.79
C PRO A 112 -7.18 -12.77 -30.05
N TYR A 113 -7.14 -12.79 -28.72
CA TYR A 113 -7.97 -13.66 -27.88
C TYR A 113 -9.27 -12.96 -27.44
N THR A 114 -9.21 -11.68 -27.03
CA THR A 114 -10.40 -10.92 -26.62
C THR A 114 -11.13 -10.25 -27.78
N LYS A 115 -10.48 -10.12 -28.95
CA LYS A 115 -10.95 -9.43 -30.17
C LYS A 115 -11.19 -7.94 -29.98
N LEU A 116 -10.66 -7.35 -28.90
CA LEU A 116 -10.77 -5.94 -28.58
C LEU A 116 -9.40 -5.26 -28.67
N ARG A 117 -9.38 -3.99 -29.06
CA ARG A 117 -8.18 -3.18 -28.86
C ARG A 117 -7.99 -2.96 -27.36
N TYR A 118 -6.74 -2.83 -26.92
CA TYR A 118 -6.46 -2.57 -25.50
C TYR A 118 -7.21 -1.32 -24.98
N VAL A 119 -7.28 -0.27 -25.78
CA VAL A 119 -7.99 0.97 -25.41
C VAL A 119 -9.49 0.80 -25.26
N ASP A 120 -10.09 -0.22 -25.90
CA ASP A 120 -11.53 -0.48 -25.87
C ASP A 120 -11.91 -1.63 -24.91
N ASP A 121 -10.91 -2.34 -24.35
CA ASP A 121 -11.19 -3.48 -23.48
C ASP A 121 -11.53 -3.01 -22.06
N PRO A 122 -12.77 -3.27 -21.58
CA PRO A 122 -13.20 -2.87 -20.25
C PRO A 122 -12.45 -3.57 -19.11
N ALA A 123 -11.69 -4.62 -19.39
CA ALA A 123 -10.82 -5.25 -18.40
C ALA A 123 -9.63 -4.33 -18.02
N LEU A 124 -9.24 -3.39 -18.89
CA LEU A 124 -8.23 -2.38 -18.56
C LEU A 124 -8.88 -1.23 -17.78
N ALA A 125 -8.91 -1.37 -16.48
CA ALA A 125 -9.69 -0.51 -15.59
C ALA A 125 -9.03 0.84 -15.30
N THR A 126 -7.68 0.94 -15.36
CA THR A 126 -6.94 2.15 -15.04
C THR A 126 -5.53 2.15 -15.63
N PHE A 127 -4.96 3.34 -15.81
CA PHE A 127 -3.65 3.54 -16.40
C PHE A 127 -2.76 4.43 -15.52
N GLY A 128 -1.47 4.07 -15.42
CA GLY A 128 -0.41 4.93 -14.88
C GLY A 128 0.43 5.51 -16.02
N MET A 129 0.68 6.82 -16.02
CA MET A 129 1.55 7.41 -17.04
C MET A 129 3.00 7.03 -16.81
N VAL A 130 3.49 7.14 -15.57
CA VAL A 130 4.86 6.78 -15.20
C VAL A 130 4.92 6.13 -13.82
N ASN A 131 5.91 5.25 -13.61
CA ASN A 131 6.19 4.68 -12.31
C ASN A 131 7.25 5.51 -11.57
N GLU A 132 7.02 5.83 -10.31
CA GLU A 132 7.97 6.43 -9.35
C GLU A 132 8.86 7.53 -9.93
N THR A 133 8.28 8.39 -10.76
CA THR A 133 9.02 9.39 -11.53
C THR A 133 8.43 10.78 -11.31
N SER A 134 9.31 11.75 -11.05
CA SER A 134 8.99 13.17 -10.94
C SER A 134 10.22 14.00 -11.28
N ILE A 135 10.02 15.23 -11.76
CA ILE A 135 11.11 16.20 -11.95
C ILE A 135 11.79 16.57 -10.62
N PHE A 136 11.11 16.32 -9.50
CA PHE A 136 11.66 16.53 -8.16
C PHE A 136 12.46 15.32 -7.63
N SER A 137 12.51 14.21 -8.36
CA SER A 137 13.38 13.09 -8.01
C SER A 137 14.84 13.36 -8.36
N GLY A 138 15.76 12.63 -7.72
CA GLY A 138 17.19 12.76 -7.99
C GLY A 138 17.65 11.93 -9.20
N GLY A 139 18.97 11.89 -9.42
CA GLY A 139 19.59 10.97 -10.38
C GLY A 139 20.09 11.60 -11.69
N LEU A 140 19.94 12.92 -11.88
CA LEU A 140 20.52 13.63 -13.04
C LEU A 140 22.06 13.59 -13.01
N THR A 141 22.66 13.36 -14.19
CA THR A 141 24.09 13.61 -14.43
C THR A 141 24.41 15.09 -14.34
N GLU A 142 25.68 15.44 -14.36
CA GLU A 142 26.13 16.85 -14.45
C GLU A 142 25.58 17.54 -15.71
N THR A 143 25.59 16.84 -16.84
CA THR A 143 25.01 17.33 -18.09
C THR A 143 23.50 17.54 -17.96
N GLY A 144 22.78 16.60 -17.32
CA GLY A 144 21.36 16.74 -17.07
C GLY A 144 21.01 17.93 -16.19
N ARG A 145 21.80 18.17 -15.14
CA ARG A 145 21.63 19.35 -14.29
C ARG A 145 21.85 20.65 -15.07
N ARG A 146 22.94 20.74 -15.84
CA ARG A 146 23.22 21.93 -16.68
C ARG A 146 22.12 22.19 -17.70
N THR A 147 21.61 21.15 -18.34
CA THR A 147 20.48 21.27 -19.28
C THR A 147 19.26 21.87 -18.59
N LEU A 148 18.89 21.31 -17.44
CA LEU A 148 17.73 21.77 -16.66
C LEU A 148 17.95 23.20 -16.13
N ASP A 149 19.18 23.56 -15.73
CA ASP A 149 19.53 24.92 -15.31
C ASP A 149 19.42 25.93 -16.47
N GLY A 150 19.85 25.56 -17.67
CA GLY A 150 19.66 26.37 -18.87
C GLY A 150 18.18 26.66 -19.15
N LEU A 151 17.33 25.62 -19.09
CA LEU A 151 15.90 25.79 -19.27
C LEU A 151 15.27 26.68 -18.18
N PHE A 152 15.74 26.57 -16.95
CA PHE A 152 15.31 27.45 -15.86
C PHE A 152 15.69 28.91 -16.12
N GLN A 153 16.92 29.19 -16.57
CA GLN A 153 17.36 30.54 -16.91
C GLN A 153 16.53 31.13 -18.07
N ASP A 154 16.19 30.32 -19.07
CA ASP A 154 15.32 30.76 -20.16
C ASP A 154 13.91 31.07 -19.67
N TRP A 155 13.35 30.23 -18.78
CA TRP A 155 12.04 30.48 -18.19
C TRP A 155 12.00 31.76 -17.34
N LEU A 156 13.07 32.07 -16.61
CA LEU A 156 13.21 33.31 -15.82
C LEU A 156 13.11 34.58 -16.64
N LYS A 157 13.44 34.55 -17.94
CA LYS A 157 13.31 35.74 -18.83
C LYS A 157 11.87 36.25 -18.92
N THR A 158 10.89 35.33 -18.80
CA THR A 158 9.46 35.66 -18.80
C THR A 158 8.81 35.59 -17.42
N HIS A 159 9.53 35.08 -16.40
CA HIS A 159 9.04 34.93 -15.03
C HIS A 159 10.07 35.48 -14.01
N PRO A 160 10.41 36.77 -14.08
CA PRO A 160 11.47 37.33 -13.24
C PRO A 160 11.13 37.20 -11.75
N GLY A 161 12.15 36.78 -10.97
CA GLY A 161 12.01 36.65 -9.52
C GLY A 161 11.20 35.46 -9.03
N LYS A 162 10.80 34.53 -9.90
CA LYS A 162 10.12 33.30 -9.50
C LYS A 162 11.11 32.21 -9.08
N GLU A 163 10.65 31.33 -8.16
CA GLU A 163 11.45 30.25 -7.61
C GLU A 163 11.57 29.05 -8.58
N ARG A 164 12.70 28.33 -8.46
CA ARG A 164 12.99 27.13 -9.25
C ARG A 164 11.92 26.07 -9.16
N ASP A 165 11.38 25.84 -7.98
CA ASP A 165 10.37 24.77 -7.77
C ASP A 165 9.07 25.04 -8.54
N ARG A 166 8.73 26.30 -8.74
CA ARG A 166 7.59 26.67 -9.58
C ARG A 166 7.84 26.31 -11.05
N PHE A 167 9.05 26.61 -11.57
CA PHE A 167 9.46 26.19 -12.91
C PHE A 167 9.41 24.66 -13.08
N LEU A 168 9.93 23.91 -12.07
CA LEU A 168 9.91 22.45 -12.10
C LEU A 168 8.47 21.93 -12.13
N SER A 169 7.61 22.43 -11.24
CA SER A 169 6.21 22.04 -11.17
C SER A 169 5.46 22.32 -12.48
N GLU A 170 5.63 23.51 -13.06
CA GLU A 170 4.99 23.86 -14.34
C GLU A 170 5.51 23.02 -15.51
N THR A 171 6.80 22.63 -15.49
CA THR A 171 7.39 21.77 -16.52
C THR A 171 6.82 20.35 -16.44
N GLU A 172 6.75 19.80 -15.25
CA GLU A 172 6.17 18.48 -15.00
C GLU A 172 4.66 18.47 -15.31
N GLN A 173 3.93 19.48 -14.87
CA GLN A 173 2.49 19.60 -15.12
C GLN A 173 2.18 19.62 -16.62
N ARG A 174 2.87 20.44 -17.41
CA ARG A 174 2.72 20.49 -18.87
C ARG A 174 2.96 19.14 -19.53
N TRP A 175 3.94 18.39 -19.05
CA TRP A 175 4.21 17.05 -19.58
C TRP A 175 3.02 16.10 -19.29
N TYR A 176 2.52 16.07 -18.05
CA TYR A 176 1.37 15.23 -17.68
C TYR A 176 0.10 15.65 -18.43
N GLU A 177 -0.21 16.93 -18.52
CA GLU A 177 -1.36 17.44 -19.27
C GLU A 177 -1.31 17.02 -20.74
N SER A 178 -0.16 17.25 -21.39
CA SER A 178 0.00 16.89 -22.80
C SER A 178 -0.03 15.39 -23.05
N THR A 179 0.51 14.62 -22.12
CA THR A 179 0.51 13.15 -22.18
C THR A 179 -0.90 12.60 -21.94
N LYS A 180 -1.61 13.10 -20.94
CA LYS A 180 -3.01 12.74 -20.69
C LYS A 180 -3.90 13.07 -21.90
N ALA A 181 -3.75 14.26 -22.47
CA ALA A 181 -4.48 14.65 -23.68
C ALA A 181 -4.21 13.71 -24.85
N TYR A 182 -2.95 13.31 -25.03
CA TYR A 182 -2.57 12.35 -26.05
C TYR A 182 -3.22 10.97 -25.81
N LEU A 183 -3.20 10.44 -24.60
CA LEU A 183 -3.85 9.18 -24.25
C LEU A 183 -5.37 9.24 -24.49
N ARG A 184 -6.01 10.37 -24.17
CA ARG A 184 -7.42 10.60 -24.48
C ARG A 184 -7.70 10.61 -25.98
N GLN A 185 -6.81 11.19 -26.79
CA GLN A 185 -6.89 11.14 -28.26
C GLN A 185 -6.72 9.72 -28.82
N LEU A 186 -5.96 8.86 -28.16
CA LEU A 186 -5.88 7.43 -28.51
C LEU A 186 -7.17 6.67 -28.19
N GLY A 187 -8.06 7.23 -27.37
CA GLY A 187 -9.35 6.66 -26.98
C GLY A 187 -9.46 6.17 -25.54
N VAL A 188 -8.43 6.35 -24.69
CA VAL A 188 -8.46 5.92 -23.29
C VAL A 188 -9.60 6.65 -22.56
N LYS A 189 -10.54 5.89 -21.98
CA LYS A 189 -11.67 6.38 -21.20
C LYS A 189 -11.49 6.15 -19.69
N ALA A 190 -10.77 5.10 -19.34
CA ALA A 190 -10.49 4.73 -17.96
C ALA A 190 -9.69 5.81 -17.22
N PRO A 191 -9.71 5.85 -15.87
CA PRO A 191 -8.91 6.78 -15.08
C PRO A 191 -7.41 6.68 -15.38
N ILE A 192 -6.73 7.83 -15.35
CA ILE A 192 -5.29 7.94 -15.60
C ILE A 192 -4.64 8.61 -14.39
N ALA A 193 -3.65 7.94 -13.79
CA ALA A 193 -2.78 8.50 -12.76
C ALA A 193 -1.52 9.14 -13.37
N CYS A 194 -0.98 10.14 -12.71
CA CYS A 194 0.29 10.78 -13.12
C CYS A 194 1.49 9.88 -12.80
N THR A 195 1.82 9.77 -11.52
CA THR A 195 2.84 8.89 -10.95
C THR A 195 2.28 8.23 -9.69
N ASN A 196 3.01 7.28 -9.14
CA ASN A 196 2.58 6.52 -7.96
C ASN A 196 3.46 6.77 -6.73
N ILE A 197 4.11 7.91 -6.66
CA ILE A 197 4.73 8.46 -5.44
C ILE A 197 4.48 9.97 -5.41
N THR A 198 4.22 10.51 -4.22
CA THR A 198 4.15 11.96 -4.02
C THR A 198 5.54 12.50 -3.66
N TYR A 199 6.12 13.31 -4.53
CA TYR A 199 7.43 13.94 -4.37
C TYR A 199 7.30 15.36 -3.80
N GLY A 200 6.70 15.47 -2.62
CA GLY A 200 6.43 16.75 -1.98
C GLY A 200 5.12 17.41 -2.42
N THR A 201 4.82 18.55 -1.80
CA THR A 201 3.53 19.24 -1.96
C THR A 201 3.31 19.81 -3.37
N PRO A 202 4.34 20.36 -4.09
CA PRO A 202 4.13 20.81 -5.48
C PRO A 202 3.73 19.65 -6.41
N ASN A 203 4.37 18.49 -6.26
CA ASN A 203 4.03 17.31 -7.04
C ASN A 203 2.65 16.74 -6.64
N GLY A 204 2.29 16.75 -5.35
CA GLY A 204 0.94 16.38 -4.88
C GLY A 204 -0.14 17.29 -5.47
N GLN A 205 0.10 18.60 -5.54
CA GLN A 205 -0.85 19.55 -6.17
C GLN A 205 -1.03 19.26 -7.66
N LEU A 206 0.05 19.05 -8.41
CA LEU A 206 -0.09 18.78 -9.84
C LEU A 206 -0.80 17.44 -10.11
N GLN A 207 -0.56 16.41 -9.30
CA GLN A 207 -1.30 15.15 -9.40
C GLN A 207 -2.80 15.36 -9.13
N ALA A 208 -3.14 16.18 -8.13
CA ALA A 208 -4.52 16.53 -7.81
C ALA A 208 -5.22 17.28 -8.97
N LEU A 209 -4.50 18.14 -9.68
CA LEU A 209 -5.01 18.91 -10.81
C LEU A 209 -5.16 18.06 -12.08
N VAL A 210 -4.15 17.26 -12.40
CA VAL A 210 -4.07 16.55 -13.67
C VAL A 210 -4.59 15.12 -13.59
N GLY A 211 -4.25 14.36 -12.57
CA GLY A 211 -4.67 12.96 -12.42
C GLY A 211 -6.18 12.80 -12.26
N ASP A 212 -6.75 11.72 -12.80
CA ASP A 212 -8.13 11.32 -12.50
C ASP A 212 -8.21 10.60 -11.17
N GLN A 213 -7.15 9.93 -10.79
CA GLN A 213 -6.94 9.22 -9.53
C GLN A 213 -5.54 9.50 -9.00
N ILE A 214 -5.35 9.23 -7.71
CA ILE A 214 -4.06 9.35 -7.03
C ILE A 214 -3.56 7.95 -6.69
N GLU A 215 -2.26 7.76 -6.80
CA GLU A 215 -1.61 6.50 -6.49
C GLU A 215 -0.41 6.71 -5.56
N ASN A 216 -0.11 5.70 -4.73
CA ASN A 216 1.07 5.74 -3.89
C ASN A 216 1.66 4.34 -3.70
N ASN A 217 2.98 4.24 -3.81
CA ASN A 217 3.77 3.07 -3.48
C ASN A 217 4.37 3.22 -2.09
N ARG A 218 4.29 2.20 -1.26
CA ARG A 218 4.91 2.18 0.06
C ARG A 218 5.25 0.76 0.47
N TYR A 219 6.38 0.65 1.19
CA TYR A 219 6.83 -0.59 1.78
C TYR A 219 7.14 -0.37 3.27
N TRP A 220 6.87 -1.36 4.08
CA TRP A 220 7.38 -1.41 5.43
C TRP A 220 8.68 -2.20 5.44
N ASP A 221 9.72 -1.62 6.05
CA ASP A 221 11.00 -2.25 6.24
C ASP A 221 11.73 -2.64 4.95
N SER A 222 11.81 -1.69 4.00
CA SER A 222 12.50 -1.90 2.72
C SER A 222 13.93 -2.39 2.91
N PRO A 223 14.42 -3.28 2.03
CA PRO A 223 15.81 -3.72 2.07
C PRO A 223 16.75 -2.52 2.00
N HIS A 224 17.83 -2.60 2.74
CA HIS A 224 18.93 -1.62 2.72
C HIS A 224 20.26 -2.34 2.55
N ARG A 225 21.36 -1.61 2.44
CA ARG A 225 22.69 -2.18 2.19
C ARG A 225 22.67 -3.33 1.19
N ASP A 226 22.95 -3.05 -0.06
CA ASP A 226 22.99 -4.02 -1.16
C ASP A 226 21.72 -4.86 -1.36
N TRP A 227 20.58 -4.35 -0.87
CA TRP A 227 19.28 -5.03 -0.96
C TRP A 227 19.22 -6.40 -0.28
N ARG A 228 20.10 -6.67 0.68
CA ARG A 228 20.21 -7.94 1.40
C ARG A 228 19.79 -7.87 2.86
N TRP A 229 19.79 -6.67 3.45
CA TRP A 229 19.62 -6.47 4.88
C TRP A 229 18.27 -5.85 5.18
N PHE A 230 17.62 -6.33 6.25
CA PHE A 230 16.30 -5.93 6.68
C PHE A 230 16.31 -5.55 8.15
N TRP A 231 15.47 -4.58 8.52
CA TRP A 231 15.14 -4.34 9.91
C TRP A 231 14.02 -5.29 10.31
N GLU A 232 14.25 -6.23 11.17
CA GLU A 232 13.21 -7.14 11.65
C GLU A 232 12.34 -6.44 12.72
N ARG A 233 11.45 -5.55 12.28
CA ARG A 233 10.62 -4.71 13.14
C ARG A 233 9.13 -4.93 12.88
N PRO A 234 8.31 -5.22 13.94
CA PRO A 234 6.87 -5.24 13.78
C PRO A 234 6.35 -3.81 13.59
N MET A 235 5.52 -3.58 12.56
CA MET A 235 4.91 -2.28 12.32
C MET A 235 3.97 -1.89 13.46
N LEU A 236 3.38 -2.88 14.14
CA LEU A 236 2.51 -2.68 15.30
C LEU A 236 3.18 -1.96 16.48
N LYS A 237 4.49 -1.95 16.58
CA LYS A 237 5.24 -1.16 17.59
C LYS A 237 5.51 0.29 17.16
N GLU A 238 5.23 0.62 15.92
CA GLU A 238 5.47 1.96 15.35
C GLU A 238 4.16 2.73 15.23
N ARG A 239 4.12 3.96 15.72
CA ARG A 239 2.93 4.81 15.67
C ARG A 239 2.52 5.10 14.21
N GLY A 240 1.46 4.46 13.75
CA GLY A 240 0.89 4.66 12.42
C GLY A 240 1.66 4.02 11.26
N GLY A 241 2.86 3.52 11.48
CA GLY A 241 3.65 2.87 10.45
C GLY A 241 3.67 3.63 9.12
N VAL A 242 3.46 2.92 8.02
CA VAL A 242 3.37 3.53 6.68
C VAL A 242 2.00 4.16 6.37
N TYR A 243 0.94 3.78 7.11
CA TYR A 243 -0.44 4.23 6.84
C TYR A 243 -0.61 5.74 7.01
N ARG A 244 0.13 6.36 7.94
CA ARG A 244 0.14 7.82 8.13
C ARG A 244 0.59 8.58 6.87
N SER A 245 1.63 8.10 6.20
CA SER A 245 2.14 8.73 4.98
C SER A 245 1.24 8.46 3.77
N MET A 246 0.69 7.25 3.67
CA MET A 246 -0.28 6.90 2.63
C MET A 246 -1.58 7.69 2.75
N ALA A 247 -2.11 7.87 3.96
CA ALA A 247 -3.30 8.70 4.18
C ALA A 247 -3.08 10.14 3.70
N ARG A 248 -1.89 10.71 3.91
CA ARG A 248 -1.56 12.05 3.42
C ARG A 248 -1.30 12.12 1.92
N ALA A 249 -0.96 11.02 1.28
CA ALA A 249 -0.85 10.95 -0.18
C ALA A 249 -2.23 10.95 -0.85
N ALA A 250 -3.26 10.43 -0.19
CA ALA A 250 -4.64 10.49 -0.68
C ALA A 250 -5.10 11.96 -0.80
N VAL A 251 -5.81 12.27 -1.88
CA VAL A 251 -6.31 13.63 -2.17
C VAL A 251 -7.84 13.65 -2.07
N ALA A 252 -8.36 14.63 -1.36
CA ALA A 252 -9.80 14.83 -1.21
C ALA A 252 -10.50 14.96 -2.58
N GLY A 253 -11.54 14.15 -2.82
CA GLY A 253 -12.29 14.14 -4.06
C GLY A 253 -11.68 13.34 -5.21
N LYS A 254 -10.62 12.60 -4.97
CA LYS A 254 -10.00 11.70 -5.95
C LYS A 254 -10.01 10.25 -5.43
N PRO A 255 -10.25 9.26 -6.29
CA PRO A 255 -9.95 7.87 -5.95
C PRO A 255 -8.48 7.71 -5.57
N PHE A 256 -8.20 6.82 -4.60
CA PHE A 256 -6.86 6.55 -4.14
C PHE A 256 -6.54 5.05 -4.17
N LEU A 257 -5.46 4.68 -4.88
CA LEU A 257 -4.95 3.32 -4.93
C LEU A 257 -3.53 3.25 -4.37
N VAL A 258 -3.29 2.25 -3.55
CA VAL A 258 -1.94 1.82 -3.20
C VAL A 258 -1.50 0.84 -4.27
N THR A 259 -0.54 1.21 -5.12
CA THR A 259 -0.19 0.48 -6.34
C THR A 259 1.03 -0.41 -6.22
N GLU A 260 1.77 -0.26 -5.13
CA GLU A 260 2.77 -1.21 -4.65
C GLU A 260 2.80 -1.15 -3.14
N PHE A 261 2.58 -2.28 -2.49
CA PHE A 261 2.69 -2.41 -1.05
C PHE A 261 3.19 -3.79 -0.67
N ASN A 262 4.09 -3.84 0.28
CA ASN A 262 4.43 -5.08 1.00
C ASN A 262 5.08 -4.76 2.35
N LEU A 263 5.04 -5.73 3.24
CA LEU A 263 5.97 -5.85 4.36
C LEU A 263 7.05 -6.83 3.93
N ASN A 264 8.30 -6.43 4.09
CA ASN A 264 9.41 -7.31 3.76
C ASN A 264 9.36 -8.61 4.57
N ASP A 265 10.06 -9.60 4.08
CA ASP A 265 10.10 -10.89 4.72
C ASP A 265 10.76 -10.79 6.11
N ASN A 266 9.93 -10.85 7.13
CA ASN A 266 10.32 -10.87 8.53
C ASN A 266 9.37 -11.74 9.35
N GLN A 267 9.75 -12.07 10.58
CA GLN A 267 8.97 -12.96 11.45
C GLN A 267 7.60 -12.38 11.87
N TYR A 268 7.34 -11.09 11.62
CA TYR A 268 6.10 -10.39 11.96
C TYR A 268 5.16 -10.22 10.77
N ARG A 269 5.48 -10.80 9.62
CA ARG A 269 4.75 -10.60 8.36
C ARG A 269 3.27 -11.00 8.42
N SER A 270 2.87 -11.83 9.39
CA SER A 270 1.46 -12.15 9.64
C SER A 270 0.61 -10.93 10.06
N GLU A 271 1.21 -9.80 10.46
CA GLU A 271 0.46 -8.56 10.72
C GLU A 271 -0.09 -7.90 9.43
N ALA A 272 0.53 -8.18 8.29
CA ALA A 272 0.36 -7.41 7.06
C ALA A 272 -1.09 -7.29 6.58
N GLN A 273 -1.80 -8.41 6.51
CA GLN A 273 -3.13 -8.45 5.89
C GLN A 273 -4.19 -7.74 6.73
N LEU A 274 -4.26 -8.04 8.02
CA LEU A 274 -5.26 -7.45 8.91
C LEU A 274 -4.99 -5.98 9.19
N LEU A 275 -3.72 -5.60 9.36
CA LEU A 275 -3.33 -4.22 9.60
C LEU A 275 -3.64 -3.35 8.38
N THR A 276 -3.31 -3.85 7.18
CA THR A 276 -3.60 -3.15 5.93
C THR A 276 -5.10 -3.04 5.68
N LEU A 277 -5.85 -4.14 5.85
CA LEU A 277 -7.30 -4.15 5.76
C LEU A 277 -7.93 -3.09 6.69
N ALA A 278 -7.50 -3.06 7.96
CA ALA A 278 -8.03 -2.14 8.96
C ALA A 278 -7.91 -0.68 8.53
N TYR A 279 -6.69 -0.27 8.18
CA TYR A 279 -6.43 1.14 7.88
C TYR A 279 -6.80 1.56 6.46
N ALA A 280 -6.71 0.68 5.48
CA ALA A 280 -7.25 0.97 4.16
C ALA A 280 -8.77 1.17 4.19
N SER A 281 -9.50 0.35 4.95
CA SER A 281 -10.95 0.51 5.13
C SER A 281 -11.27 1.79 5.91
N LEU A 282 -10.58 2.06 7.03
CA LEU A 282 -10.80 3.26 7.84
C LEU A 282 -10.57 4.54 7.03
N GLN A 283 -9.53 4.54 6.17
CA GLN A 283 -9.17 5.68 5.32
C GLN A 283 -9.99 5.76 4.03
N ASP A 284 -10.88 4.79 3.76
CA ASP A 284 -11.74 4.75 2.57
C ASP A 284 -10.92 4.72 1.26
N TRP A 285 -9.89 3.88 1.21
CA TRP A 285 -9.08 3.70 0.00
C TRP A 285 -9.76 2.76 -0.99
N ASP A 286 -9.57 3.02 -2.29
CA ASP A 286 -10.28 2.31 -3.36
C ASP A 286 -9.61 0.99 -3.76
N GLY A 287 -8.31 0.81 -3.47
CA GLY A 287 -7.62 -0.42 -3.80
C GLY A 287 -6.21 -0.53 -3.24
N ILE A 288 -5.76 -1.78 -3.10
CA ILE A 288 -4.41 -2.13 -2.64
C ILE A 288 -3.88 -3.22 -3.56
N LEU A 289 -2.75 -2.95 -4.19
CA LEU A 289 -2.04 -3.90 -5.03
C LEU A 289 -0.75 -4.30 -4.32
N TRP A 290 -0.69 -5.56 -3.96
CA TRP A 290 0.47 -6.14 -3.29
C TRP A 290 1.60 -6.36 -4.30
N TRP A 291 2.79 -5.93 -4.00
CA TRP A 291 4.01 -6.19 -4.73
C TRP A 291 4.80 -7.29 -4.03
N ASP A 292 4.90 -8.53 -4.59
CA ASP A 292 4.10 -8.95 -5.72
C ASP A 292 3.43 -10.30 -5.44
N TYR A 293 2.58 -10.77 -6.33
CA TYR A 293 1.92 -12.06 -6.16
C TYR A 293 2.92 -13.22 -6.27
N HIS A 294 3.77 -13.19 -7.27
CA HIS A 294 4.86 -14.14 -7.47
C HIS A 294 5.84 -13.59 -8.49
N ASN A 295 7.10 -13.65 -8.16
CA ASN A 295 8.18 -13.15 -8.97
C ASN A 295 9.14 -14.31 -9.26
N SER A 296 9.03 -14.91 -10.44
CA SER A 296 9.97 -15.95 -10.90
C SER A 296 11.12 -15.29 -11.66
N TYR A 297 12.05 -14.67 -10.96
CA TYR A 297 13.32 -14.32 -11.59
C TYR A 297 14.12 -15.60 -11.79
N THR A 298 14.42 -15.93 -13.05
CA THR A 298 15.31 -17.06 -13.36
C THR A 298 16.69 -16.78 -12.81
N ALA A 299 17.26 -17.75 -12.11
CA ALA A 299 18.63 -17.71 -11.63
C ALA A 299 19.57 -17.25 -12.75
N GLY A 300 20.42 -16.23 -12.48
CA GLY A 300 21.35 -15.66 -13.45
C GLY A 300 20.89 -14.37 -14.14
N SER A 301 19.69 -13.85 -13.87
CA SER A 301 19.21 -12.59 -14.45
C SER A 301 19.90 -11.34 -13.89
N GLY A 302 20.74 -11.48 -12.86
CA GLY A 302 21.36 -10.38 -12.11
C GLY A 302 20.41 -9.72 -11.10
N PHE A 303 19.12 -9.92 -11.24
CA PHE A 303 18.09 -9.44 -10.32
C PHE A 303 17.94 -10.40 -9.12
N ASP A 304 18.26 -11.67 -9.30
CA ASP A 304 18.40 -12.69 -8.26
C ASP A 304 19.46 -12.31 -7.20
N LYS A 305 20.54 -11.63 -7.60
CA LYS A 305 21.49 -11.04 -6.64
C LYS A 305 20.90 -9.87 -5.87
N PHE A 306 19.91 -9.22 -6.45
CA PHE A 306 19.25 -8.03 -5.93
C PHE A 306 18.11 -8.37 -4.96
N MET A 307 17.43 -9.49 -5.20
CA MET A 307 16.20 -9.87 -4.50
C MET A 307 16.41 -11.05 -3.54
N GLY A 308 17.65 -11.54 -3.43
CA GLY A 308 18.01 -12.62 -2.52
C GLY A 308 17.16 -13.85 -2.77
N THR A 309 17.46 -14.63 -3.82
CA THR A 309 16.92 -15.98 -3.96
C THR A 309 17.52 -16.85 -2.88
N THR A 310 16.96 -16.81 -1.72
CA THR A 310 17.17 -17.81 -0.69
C THR A 310 16.03 -18.80 -0.85
N GLY A 311 16.35 -20.03 -1.15
CA GLY A 311 15.40 -21.06 -1.51
C GLY A 311 14.23 -21.18 -0.52
N GLY A 312 13.11 -21.65 -0.99
CA GLY A 312 11.96 -22.06 -0.21
C GLY A 312 10.85 -21.02 -0.12
N ASN A 313 10.89 -20.03 0.73
CA ASN A 313 9.99 -18.88 0.74
C ASN A 313 10.30 -17.87 -0.38
N GLY A 314 11.30 -18.16 -1.11
CA GLY A 314 11.71 -17.86 -2.47
C GLY A 314 11.92 -16.42 -2.78
N GLU A 315 11.16 -15.51 -2.36
CA GLU A 315 11.26 -14.15 -2.87
C GLU A 315 10.75 -13.16 -1.86
N LEU A 316 11.61 -12.23 -1.56
CA LEU A 316 11.45 -11.13 -0.65
C LEU A 316 10.07 -10.48 -0.67
N PHE A 317 9.49 -10.34 -1.86
CA PHE A 317 8.20 -9.69 -2.06
C PHE A 317 7.08 -10.67 -2.41
N SER A 318 7.36 -11.94 -2.75
CA SER A 318 6.32 -12.89 -3.13
C SER A 318 5.35 -13.14 -1.97
N ILE A 319 4.06 -12.99 -2.27
CA ILE A 319 3.01 -13.30 -1.30
C ILE A 319 2.49 -14.72 -1.48
N ARG A 320 2.52 -15.27 -2.72
CA ARG A 320 1.96 -16.59 -3.06
C ARG A 320 2.55 -17.71 -2.23
N ASP A 321 3.84 -17.67 -2.06
CA ASP A 321 4.60 -18.74 -1.44
C ASP A 321 4.84 -18.50 0.06
N ASN A 322 4.32 -17.37 0.62
CA ASN A 322 4.44 -17.02 2.01
C ASN A 322 3.17 -17.37 2.80
N PRO A 323 3.17 -18.38 3.67
CA PRO A 323 1.99 -18.80 4.40
C PRO A 323 1.47 -17.75 5.38
N MET A 324 2.32 -16.88 5.96
CA MET A 324 1.89 -15.79 6.85
C MET A 324 1.00 -14.79 6.11
N MET A 325 1.28 -14.56 4.82
CA MET A 325 0.49 -13.69 3.97
C MET A 325 -0.77 -14.39 3.46
N MET A 326 -0.61 -15.59 2.90
CA MET A 326 -1.69 -16.28 2.18
C MET A 326 -2.77 -16.82 3.11
N ALA A 327 -2.47 -17.16 4.36
CA ALA A 327 -3.46 -17.66 5.30
C ALA A 327 -4.63 -16.70 5.50
N GLN A 328 -4.40 -15.39 5.42
CA GLN A 328 -5.41 -14.37 5.65
C GLN A 328 -5.82 -13.60 4.38
N PHE A 329 -5.15 -13.84 3.25
CA PHE A 329 -5.36 -13.05 2.04
C PHE A 329 -6.81 -13.11 1.54
N GLY A 330 -7.40 -14.30 1.49
CA GLY A 330 -8.78 -14.51 1.02
C GLY A 330 -9.81 -13.79 1.89
N LEU A 331 -9.70 -13.91 3.21
CA LEU A 331 -10.62 -13.23 4.12
C LEU A 331 -10.43 -11.70 4.09
N ALA A 332 -9.19 -11.21 4.00
CA ALA A 332 -8.91 -9.78 3.93
C ALA A 332 -9.47 -9.18 2.64
N SER A 333 -9.30 -9.88 1.51
CA SER A 333 -9.91 -9.49 0.22
C SER A 333 -11.44 -9.45 0.31
N LEU A 334 -12.06 -10.46 0.92
CA LEU A 334 -13.51 -10.52 1.11
C LEU A 334 -13.99 -9.34 1.97
N ALA A 335 -13.35 -9.13 3.12
CA ALA A 335 -13.73 -8.11 4.09
C ALA A 335 -13.56 -6.69 3.53
N PHE A 336 -12.45 -6.42 2.82
CA PHE A 336 -12.21 -5.14 2.16
C PHE A 336 -13.27 -4.85 1.08
N ARG A 337 -13.49 -5.78 0.16
CA ARG A 337 -14.43 -5.62 -0.96
C ARG A 337 -15.88 -5.50 -0.52
N ARG A 338 -16.23 -6.04 0.64
CA ARG A 338 -17.60 -6.00 1.21
C ARG A 338 -17.77 -4.94 2.30
N GLY A 339 -16.74 -4.15 2.59
CA GLY A 339 -16.80 -3.09 3.60
C GLY A 339 -17.14 -3.61 5.00
N TYR A 340 -16.46 -4.67 5.47
CA TYR A 340 -16.71 -5.22 6.80
C TYR A 340 -16.18 -4.32 7.91
N ILE A 341 -15.23 -3.46 7.60
CA ILE A 341 -14.79 -2.36 8.45
C ILE A 341 -15.30 -1.07 7.82
N SER A 342 -15.96 -0.25 8.60
CA SER A 342 -16.53 1.01 8.11
C SER A 342 -15.44 2.07 7.91
N PRO A 343 -15.51 2.90 6.88
CA PRO A 343 -14.72 4.12 6.79
C PRO A 343 -14.93 5.01 8.02
N ALA A 344 -13.91 5.78 8.35
CA ALA A 344 -14.01 6.77 9.43
C ALA A 344 -15.16 7.74 9.18
N ARG A 345 -15.85 8.11 10.26
CA ARG A 345 -16.99 9.04 10.23
C ARG A 345 -16.53 10.47 10.01
N THR A 346 -15.39 10.83 10.59
CA THR A 346 -14.82 12.16 10.53
C THR A 346 -13.78 12.26 9.42
N ALA A 347 -13.95 13.23 8.54
CA ALA A 347 -12.99 13.56 7.47
C ALA A 347 -12.21 14.83 7.83
N ILE A 348 -10.89 14.69 7.92
CA ILE A 348 -9.95 15.79 8.17
C ILE A 348 -9.11 15.97 6.91
N ASP A 349 -9.21 17.14 6.28
CA ASP A 349 -8.36 17.47 5.14
C ASP A 349 -7.23 18.41 5.59
N VAL A 350 -6.04 18.18 5.05
CA VAL A 350 -4.86 19.03 5.31
C VAL A 350 -4.50 19.76 4.02
N THR A 351 -4.39 21.10 4.10
CA THR A 351 -3.98 21.95 2.98
C THR A 351 -2.79 22.83 3.37
N TYR A 352 -2.22 23.51 2.40
CA TYR A 352 -1.05 24.38 2.53
C TYR A 352 -1.39 25.77 1.99
N ALA A 353 -1.02 26.81 2.72
CA ALA A 353 -1.17 28.19 2.23
C ALA A 353 -0.28 28.47 1.00
N ASP A 354 0.90 27.82 0.98
CA ASP A 354 1.82 27.84 -0.16
C ASP A 354 2.52 26.46 -0.25
N VAL A 355 2.21 25.72 -1.31
CA VAL A 355 2.79 24.39 -1.59
C VAL A 355 4.28 24.44 -1.93
N PHE A 356 4.82 25.62 -2.29
CA PHE A 356 6.23 25.82 -2.61
C PHE A 356 7.06 26.26 -1.40
N SER A 357 6.44 26.51 -0.26
CA SER A 357 7.18 26.89 0.95
C SER A 357 8.13 25.76 1.38
N ALA A 358 9.27 26.12 1.97
CA ALA A 358 10.24 25.15 2.48
C ALA A 358 9.60 24.17 3.47
N THR A 359 8.74 24.69 4.35
CA THR A 359 7.99 23.89 5.34
C THR A 359 7.02 22.91 4.70
N ALA A 360 6.36 23.29 3.61
CA ALA A 360 5.47 22.39 2.86
C ALA A 360 6.26 21.28 2.18
N ARG A 361 7.43 21.62 1.60
CA ARG A 361 8.31 20.65 0.93
C ARG A 361 8.83 19.58 1.88
N ASP A 362 9.37 19.95 3.02
CA ASP A 362 9.93 19.01 4.00
C ASP A 362 8.87 18.05 4.55
N ARG A 363 7.64 18.49 4.70
CA ARG A 363 6.52 17.68 5.21
C ARG A 363 5.83 16.81 4.16
N GLY A 364 5.97 17.15 2.89
CA GLY A 364 5.43 16.38 1.77
C GLY A 364 6.30 15.20 1.34
N GLN A 365 7.57 15.18 1.73
CA GLN A 365 8.48 14.10 1.38
C GLN A 365 8.34 12.93 2.35
N GLY A 366 7.53 11.96 1.98
CA GLY A 366 7.48 10.67 2.67
C GLY A 366 8.72 9.81 2.41
N ARG A 367 9.91 10.42 2.39
CA ARG A 367 11.16 9.66 2.36
C ARG A 367 11.47 9.11 3.75
N ARG A 368 11.98 7.89 3.74
CA ARG A 368 12.58 7.09 4.81
C ARG A 368 12.96 7.92 6.04
N GLY A 369 12.38 7.60 7.15
CA GLY A 369 12.65 8.29 8.41
C GLY A 369 11.74 9.49 8.50
N SER A 370 10.65 9.27 9.17
CA SER A 370 9.94 10.25 9.95
C SER A 370 10.54 11.66 9.83
N SER A 371 9.87 12.53 9.17
CA SER A 371 9.78 13.83 9.81
C SER A 371 9.15 13.53 11.17
N PRO A 372 9.84 13.70 12.28
CA PRO A 372 9.28 13.44 13.61
C PRO A 372 8.11 14.34 13.94
N ASP A 373 7.66 15.15 13.06
CA ASP A 373 7.12 16.45 13.27
C ASP A 373 5.70 16.66 12.79
N SER A 374 4.93 15.58 12.65
CA SER A 374 3.53 15.83 12.35
C SER A 374 2.67 15.47 13.55
N PRO A 375 2.11 16.46 14.25
CA PRO A 375 1.07 16.23 15.24
C PRO A 375 -0.15 15.51 14.65
N PHE A 376 -0.12 15.32 13.34
CA PHE A 376 -1.11 14.60 12.57
C PHE A 376 -0.78 13.11 12.37
N GLU A 377 0.35 12.62 12.85
CA GLU A 377 0.77 11.23 12.66
C GLU A 377 -0.23 10.21 13.19
N ALA A 378 -0.86 10.53 14.32
CA ALA A 378 -1.86 9.68 14.93
C ALA A 378 -3.28 9.88 14.36
N LEU A 379 -3.58 11.00 13.72
CA LEU A 379 -4.92 11.27 13.17
C LEU A 379 -5.41 10.18 12.19
N PRO A 380 -4.57 9.67 11.27
CA PRO A 380 -4.99 8.58 10.37
C PRO A 380 -5.33 7.28 11.07
N LEU A 381 -4.97 7.11 12.33
CA LEU A 381 -5.36 5.93 13.12
C LEU A 381 -6.77 6.06 13.71
N MET A 382 -7.32 7.26 13.72
CA MET A 382 -8.59 7.58 14.38
C MET A 382 -9.64 8.12 13.41
N CYS A 383 -9.23 8.94 12.43
CA CYS A 383 -10.09 9.63 11.50
C CYS A 383 -9.59 9.44 10.05
N ARG A 384 -10.43 9.72 9.06
CA ARG A 384 -10.00 9.78 7.66
C ARG A 384 -9.23 11.07 7.41
N VAL A 385 -7.98 10.94 6.96
CA VAL A 385 -7.09 12.08 6.68
C VAL A 385 -6.71 12.10 5.21
N ARG A 386 -6.79 13.27 4.58
CA ARG A 386 -6.45 13.46 3.16
C ARG A 386 -5.74 14.79 2.97
N SER A 387 -4.95 14.89 1.90
CA SER A 387 -4.47 16.18 1.42
C SER A 387 -5.54 16.88 0.59
N ARG A 388 -5.59 18.21 0.68
CA ARG A 388 -6.44 19.06 -0.16
C ARG A 388 -5.57 20.11 -0.84
N TYR A 389 -5.76 20.29 -2.14
CA TYR A 389 -5.02 21.26 -2.93
C TYR A 389 -5.99 22.23 -3.62
N ASP A 390 -5.58 23.49 -3.76
CA ASP A 390 -6.36 24.51 -4.45
C ASP A 390 -6.58 24.13 -5.92
N GLY A 391 -7.76 24.47 -6.44
CA GLY A 391 -8.14 24.15 -7.81
C GLY A 391 -8.68 22.73 -8.04
N ALA A 392 -8.54 21.81 -7.08
CA ALA A 392 -9.16 20.50 -7.13
C ALA A 392 -10.57 20.54 -6.52
N SER A 393 -11.57 20.05 -7.26
CA SER A 393 -12.93 19.88 -6.74
C SER A 393 -12.95 18.77 -5.69
N SER A 394 -13.49 19.05 -4.51
CA SER A 394 -13.56 18.05 -3.45
C SER A 394 -14.72 18.30 -2.49
N PRO A 395 -15.30 17.23 -1.89
CA PRO A 395 -16.31 17.36 -0.87
C PRO A 395 -15.80 18.17 0.34
N ARG A 396 -16.70 18.82 1.06
CA ARG A 396 -16.35 19.50 2.30
C ARG A 396 -15.86 18.49 3.34
N ALA A 397 -14.75 18.80 4.03
CA ALA A 397 -14.29 18.07 5.19
C ALA A 397 -15.02 18.53 6.46
N ASP A 398 -15.06 17.68 7.49
CA ASP A 398 -15.56 18.08 8.81
C ASP A 398 -14.61 19.07 9.47
N LEU A 399 -13.30 18.93 9.21
CA LEU A 399 -12.26 19.88 9.61
C LEU A 399 -11.22 20.02 8.48
N LEU A 400 -10.98 21.28 8.09
CA LEU A 400 -9.87 21.65 7.19
C LEU A 400 -8.73 22.26 8.02
N ILE A 401 -7.60 21.58 8.04
CA ILE A 401 -6.38 22.08 8.68
C ILE A 401 -5.50 22.71 7.62
N GLN A 402 -5.30 24.02 7.71
CA GLN A 402 -4.37 24.74 6.84
C GLN A 402 -3.03 24.96 7.52
N LEU A 403 -1.97 24.53 6.86
CA LEU A 403 -0.60 24.77 7.29
C LEU A 403 -0.06 26.05 6.62
N GLY A 404 0.33 27.02 7.46
CA GLY A 404 0.79 28.34 7.00
C GLY A 404 -0.33 29.32 6.72
N GLY A 405 0.05 30.55 6.45
CA GLY A 405 -0.84 31.69 6.23
C GLY A 405 -0.71 32.76 7.32
N ALA A 406 -1.31 33.93 7.07
CA ALA A 406 -1.32 35.01 8.02
C ALA A 406 -2.15 34.65 9.27
N PRO A 407 -1.78 35.12 10.47
CA PRO A 407 -2.60 34.99 11.65
C PRO A 407 -4.02 35.53 11.39
N GLY A 408 -5.04 34.74 11.74
CA GLY A 408 -6.45 35.11 11.50
C GLY A 408 -6.99 34.77 10.10
N ALA A 409 -6.18 34.27 9.19
CA ALA A 409 -6.68 33.76 7.92
C ALA A 409 -7.72 32.65 8.18
N GLY A 410 -8.94 32.82 7.65
CA GLY A 410 -10.04 31.86 7.86
C GLY A 410 -10.82 32.01 9.18
N ALA A 411 -10.66 33.11 9.91
CA ALA A 411 -11.36 33.38 11.17
C ALA A 411 -12.91 33.31 11.11
N GLY A 412 -13.49 33.35 9.93
CA GLY A 412 -14.95 33.25 9.73
C GLY A 412 -15.47 31.85 9.43
N ASP A 413 -14.62 30.85 9.19
CA ASP A 413 -15.05 29.47 8.94
C ASP A 413 -14.74 28.57 10.15
N PRO A 414 -15.76 28.12 10.89
CA PRO A 414 -15.55 27.27 12.07
C PRO A 414 -14.91 25.93 11.71
N HIS A 415 -15.10 25.43 10.48
CA HIS A 415 -14.52 24.18 10.00
C HIS A 415 -13.07 24.32 9.49
N ARG A 416 -12.48 25.53 9.57
CA ARG A 416 -11.09 25.75 9.15
C ARG A 416 -10.22 26.11 10.37
N LEU A 417 -9.14 25.37 10.53
CA LEU A 417 -8.11 25.63 11.50
C LEU A 417 -6.81 26.02 10.79
N VAL A 418 -6.34 27.26 11.00
CA VAL A 418 -5.06 27.70 10.46
C VAL A 418 -3.98 27.52 11.52
N LEU A 419 -2.94 26.77 11.17
CA LEU A 419 -1.78 26.53 12.00
C LEU A 419 -0.57 27.25 11.42
N GLU A 420 0.10 28.04 12.25
CA GLU A 420 1.35 28.66 11.89
C GLU A 420 2.40 27.58 11.54
N THR A 421 3.14 27.80 10.49
CA THR A 421 4.31 26.96 10.19
C THR A 421 5.49 27.50 10.96
N PRO A 422 6.23 26.66 11.69
CA PRO A 422 7.46 27.10 12.34
C PRO A 422 8.46 27.56 11.29
N ALA A 423 9.38 28.41 11.69
CA ALA A 423 10.49 28.84 10.85
C ALA A 423 11.28 27.61 10.33
N PRO A 424 11.92 27.69 9.17
CA PRO A 424 12.76 26.61 8.66
C PRO A 424 13.79 26.17 9.70
N GLY A 425 13.85 24.87 9.99
CA GLY A 425 14.73 24.29 11.01
C GLY A 425 14.24 24.39 12.46
N ALA A 426 13.11 25.03 12.75
CA ALA A 426 12.51 25.04 14.08
C ALA A 426 11.64 23.79 14.30
N ALA A 427 11.76 23.18 15.47
CA ALA A 427 10.90 22.06 15.88
C ALA A 427 9.43 22.51 15.95
N VAL A 428 8.53 21.63 15.52
CA VAL A 428 7.09 21.83 15.72
C VAL A 428 6.76 21.59 17.18
N ASP A 429 6.05 22.52 17.81
CA ASP A 429 5.45 22.26 19.11
C ASP A 429 4.25 21.33 18.92
N GLU A 430 4.50 20.01 18.99
CA GLU A 430 3.48 18.97 18.82
C GLU A 430 2.31 19.15 19.79
N LEU A 431 2.60 19.50 21.03
CA LEU A 431 1.58 19.65 22.06
C LEU A 431 0.66 20.85 21.78
N ARG A 432 1.23 21.98 21.36
CA ARG A 432 0.46 23.19 21.00
C ARG A 432 -0.43 22.90 19.79
N THR A 433 0.13 22.26 18.78
CA THR A 433 -0.61 21.94 17.56
C THR A 433 -1.73 20.93 17.83
N TRP A 434 -1.43 19.88 18.62
CA TRP A 434 -2.43 18.91 19.03
C TRP A 434 -3.57 19.53 19.84
N ARG A 435 -3.25 20.44 20.78
CA ARG A 435 -4.28 21.15 21.56
C ARG A 435 -5.20 21.96 20.65
N ALA A 436 -4.65 22.70 19.69
CA ALA A 436 -5.44 23.49 18.76
C ALA A 436 -6.38 22.62 17.90
N VAL A 437 -5.91 21.46 17.43
CA VAL A 437 -6.74 20.51 16.68
C VAL A 437 -7.84 19.94 17.57
N ARG A 438 -7.49 19.50 18.78
CA ARG A 438 -8.45 18.95 19.75
C ARG A 438 -9.53 19.95 20.13
N GLU A 439 -9.15 21.17 20.48
CA GLU A 439 -10.07 22.25 20.82
C GLU A 439 -11.04 22.55 19.67
N ARG A 440 -10.53 22.60 18.43
CA ARG A 440 -11.37 22.81 17.26
C ARG A 440 -12.33 21.64 17.03
N MET A 441 -11.87 20.39 17.18
CA MET A 441 -12.74 19.23 17.08
C MET A 441 -13.83 19.24 18.14
N GLN A 442 -13.52 19.63 19.39
CA GLN A 442 -14.51 19.79 20.44
C GLN A 442 -15.55 20.88 20.12
N GLN A 443 -15.11 22.02 19.59
CA GLN A 443 -16.02 23.09 19.15
C GLN A 443 -16.99 22.66 18.04
N LEU A 444 -16.59 21.68 17.25
CA LEU A 444 -17.38 21.10 16.14
C LEU A 444 -18.14 19.84 16.55
N ASP A 445 -18.12 19.46 17.82
CA ASP A 445 -18.73 18.23 18.33
C ASP A 445 -18.22 16.96 17.60
N LEU A 446 -16.94 16.96 17.20
CA LEU A 446 -16.28 15.83 16.55
C LEU A 446 -15.67 14.89 17.62
N PRO A 447 -15.46 13.60 17.29
CA PRO A 447 -14.91 12.62 18.21
C PRO A 447 -13.57 13.06 18.83
N ALA A 448 -13.37 12.72 20.10
CA ALA A 448 -12.12 13.01 20.78
C ALA A 448 -10.95 12.22 20.17
N ILE A 449 -9.81 12.86 20.04
CA ILE A 449 -8.57 12.25 19.56
C ILE A 449 -7.61 11.96 20.71
N SER A 450 -6.84 10.89 20.59
CA SER A 450 -5.79 10.52 21.54
C SER A 450 -4.68 11.56 21.62
N ALA A 451 -4.09 11.73 22.80
CA ALA A 451 -3.00 12.67 23.02
C ALA A 451 -1.67 12.17 22.37
N PRO A 452 -0.70 13.05 22.10
CA PRO A 452 0.61 12.66 21.56
C PRO A 452 1.37 11.63 22.41
N GLY A 453 1.13 11.62 23.73
CA GLY A 453 1.73 10.64 24.66
C GLY A 453 0.96 9.33 24.80
N ASP A 454 -0.23 9.21 24.21
CA ASP A 454 -1.01 7.99 24.28
C ASP A 454 -0.38 6.90 23.42
N THR A 455 -0.51 5.66 23.86
CA THR A 455 -0.04 4.47 23.16
C THR A 455 -1.16 3.70 22.50
N THR A 456 -2.42 3.98 22.87
CA THR A 456 -3.60 3.31 22.31
C THR A 456 -4.42 4.31 21.49
N PHE A 457 -4.63 3.96 20.22
CA PHE A 457 -5.40 4.73 19.25
C PHE A 457 -6.67 3.99 18.86
N ARG A 458 -7.82 4.66 19.02
CA ARG A 458 -9.14 4.10 18.67
C ARG A 458 -9.72 4.85 17.49
N SER A 459 -10.23 4.10 16.50
CA SER A 459 -10.97 4.74 15.40
C SER A 459 -12.26 5.40 15.89
N ASP A 460 -12.70 6.45 15.22
CA ASP A 460 -13.96 7.14 15.51
C ASP A 460 -15.19 6.27 15.25
N THR A 461 -15.03 5.17 14.52
CA THR A 461 -16.05 4.12 14.36
C THR A 461 -16.15 3.21 15.58
N GLY A 462 -15.14 3.19 16.45
CA GLY A 462 -15.00 2.26 17.56
C GLY A 462 -14.60 0.84 17.15
N GLN A 463 -14.42 0.57 15.85
CA GLN A 463 -14.11 -0.77 15.34
C GLN A 463 -12.64 -1.16 15.43
N LEU A 464 -11.73 -0.18 15.55
CA LEU A 464 -10.28 -0.43 15.61
C LEU A 464 -9.70 0.11 16.90
N ALA A 465 -8.80 -0.67 17.51
CA ALA A 465 -7.96 -0.19 18.59
C ALA A 465 -6.53 -0.72 18.41
N TRP A 466 -5.57 0.19 18.24
CA TRP A 466 -4.15 -0.14 18.09
C TRP A 466 -3.37 0.36 19.30
N ASP A 467 -2.82 -0.57 20.07
CA ASP A 467 -1.90 -0.29 21.18
C ASP A 467 -0.46 -0.49 20.70
N THR A 468 0.26 0.63 20.51
CA THR A 468 1.65 0.62 20.02
C THR A 468 2.65 0.19 21.10
N LYS A 469 2.34 0.37 22.38
CA LYS A 469 3.18 -0.11 23.48
C LYS A 469 3.13 -1.62 23.58
N GLU A 470 1.92 -2.18 23.56
CA GLU A 470 1.73 -3.62 23.59
C GLU A 470 2.01 -4.27 22.21
N GLY A 471 1.95 -3.50 21.13
CA GLY A 471 2.09 -3.99 19.75
C GLY A 471 0.93 -4.91 19.37
N VAL A 472 -0.30 -4.47 19.64
CA VAL A 472 -1.51 -5.22 19.37
C VAL A 472 -2.55 -4.33 18.69
N LEU A 473 -3.12 -4.82 17.58
CA LEU A 473 -4.31 -4.26 16.96
C LEU A 473 -5.50 -5.20 17.22
N THR A 474 -6.64 -4.64 17.61
CA THR A 474 -7.92 -5.34 17.59
C THR A 474 -8.84 -4.72 16.54
N ILE A 475 -9.58 -5.59 15.85
CA ILE A 475 -10.67 -5.27 14.93
C ILE A 475 -11.96 -5.81 15.53
N ASP A 476 -12.94 -4.97 15.75
CA ASP A 476 -14.22 -5.35 16.37
C ASP A 476 -15.39 -4.77 15.56
N SER A 477 -15.62 -5.36 14.40
CA SER A 477 -16.80 -5.07 13.59
C SER A 477 -17.84 -6.19 13.71
N SER A 478 -19.07 -5.92 13.33
CA SER A 478 -20.13 -6.94 13.41
C SER A 478 -19.91 -8.16 12.50
N LYS A 479 -19.02 -8.07 11.50
CA LYS A 479 -18.77 -9.10 10.48
C LYS A 479 -17.33 -9.64 10.48
N LEU A 480 -16.44 -8.96 11.16
CA LEU A 480 -15.04 -9.32 11.31
C LEU A 480 -14.56 -8.95 12.70
N GLN A 481 -14.11 -9.92 13.46
CA GLN A 481 -13.41 -9.70 14.72
C GLN A 481 -12.04 -10.32 14.66
N ALA A 482 -11.02 -9.58 15.11
CA ALA A 482 -9.63 -10.03 14.99
C ALA A 482 -8.73 -9.41 16.05
N ALA A 483 -7.63 -10.09 16.32
CA ALA A 483 -6.49 -9.57 17.05
C ALA A 483 -5.20 -9.94 16.32
N VAL A 484 -4.28 -9.00 16.23
CA VAL A 484 -2.97 -9.23 15.60
C VAL A 484 -1.86 -8.53 16.40
N GLY A 485 -0.71 -9.21 16.51
CA GLY A 485 0.46 -8.69 17.19
C GLY A 485 0.96 -9.58 18.33
N PHE A 486 1.49 -8.97 19.37
CA PHE A 486 2.00 -9.67 20.56
C PHE A 486 0.86 -10.11 21.47
N VAL A 487 0.14 -11.13 21.04
CA VAL A 487 -1.08 -11.64 21.69
C VAL A 487 -0.81 -12.65 22.79
N GLY A 488 0.40 -13.19 22.88
CA GLY A 488 0.78 -14.16 23.91
C GLY A 488 0.42 -13.73 25.32
N GLN A 489 -0.12 -14.65 26.14
CA GLN A 489 -0.58 -14.42 27.51
C GLN A 489 -1.67 -13.34 27.68
N LYS A 490 -2.35 -12.94 26.60
CA LYS A 490 -3.42 -11.95 26.63
C LYS A 490 -4.78 -12.62 26.50
N ARG A 491 -5.79 -11.99 27.14
CA ARG A 491 -7.21 -12.28 26.95
C ARG A 491 -7.85 -11.03 26.34
N LEU A 492 -8.25 -11.14 25.08
CA LEU A 492 -8.76 -10.02 24.29
C LEU A 492 -10.26 -10.20 24.07
N GLN A 493 -11.05 -9.39 24.77
CA GLN A 493 -12.50 -9.40 24.68
C GLN A 493 -12.94 -8.54 23.50
N LEU A 494 -13.64 -9.13 22.54
CA LEU A 494 -14.34 -8.48 21.44
C LEU A 494 -15.86 -8.61 21.64
N ALA A 495 -16.67 -8.02 20.78
CA ALA A 495 -18.12 -7.97 20.99
C ALA A 495 -18.78 -9.35 21.02
N ASP A 496 -18.38 -10.28 20.17
CA ASP A 496 -18.99 -11.61 20.05
C ASP A 496 -18.07 -12.75 20.51
N PHE A 497 -16.75 -12.54 20.41
CA PHE A 497 -15.76 -13.55 20.70
C PHE A 497 -14.68 -13.02 21.65
N THR A 498 -14.16 -13.90 22.50
CA THR A 498 -12.93 -13.65 23.26
C THR A 498 -11.81 -14.51 22.70
N ILE A 499 -10.68 -13.88 22.38
CA ILE A 499 -9.44 -14.55 21.99
C ILE A 499 -8.59 -14.67 23.24
N ASP A 500 -8.38 -15.87 23.74
CA ASP A 500 -7.77 -16.13 25.03
C ASP A 500 -6.48 -16.96 24.90
N PHE A 501 -5.37 -16.32 25.14
CA PHE A 501 -4.05 -16.93 25.24
C PHE A 501 -3.52 -16.94 26.69
N ALA A 502 -4.26 -16.37 27.64
CA ALA A 502 -3.86 -16.32 29.05
C ALA A 502 -4.17 -17.62 29.80
N SER A 503 -5.16 -18.37 29.32
CA SER A 503 -5.75 -19.51 30.03
C SER A 503 -5.37 -20.86 29.38
N ASP A 504 -4.11 -21.05 28.96
CA ASP A 504 -3.69 -22.36 28.47
C ASP A 504 -3.36 -23.31 29.63
N PRO A 505 -4.19 -24.37 29.84
CA PRO A 505 -3.97 -25.32 30.93
C PRO A 505 -2.79 -26.26 30.69
N ALA A 506 -2.26 -26.36 29.47
CA ALA A 506 -1.25 -27.36 29.11
C ALA A 506 0.19 -26.87 29.22
N GLY A 507 0.43 -25.59 29.57
CA GLY A 507 1.79 -25.03 29.66
C GLY A 507 2.60 -25.09 28.35
N ALA A 508 1.91 -25.30 27.23
CA ALA A 508 2.54 -25.30 25.92
C ALA A 508 3.03 -23.88 25.57
N ALA A 509 4.14 -23.79 24.86
CA ALA A 509 4.66 -22.51 24.40
C ALA A 509 3.59 -21.74 23.61
N GLN A 510 3.18 -20.60 24.15
CA GLN A 510 2.21 -19.71 23.52
C GLN A 510 2.88 -18.96 22.38
N PRO A 511 2.20 -18.70 21.23
CA PRO A 511 2.76 -17.85 20.21
C PRO A 511 2.98 -16.45 20.79
N THR A 512 4.21 -15.95 20.65
CA THR A 512 4.50 -14.57 21.06
C THR A 512 3.81 -13.56 20.15
N PHE A 513 3.75 -13.87 18.86
CA PHE A 513 3.19 -13.02 17.82
C PHE A 513 2.28 -13.85 16.90
N ALA A 514 1.05 -13.41 16.72
CA ALA A 514 0.11 -14.09 15.83
C ALA A 514 -0.98 -13.14 15.32
N ALA A 515 -1.66 -13.58 14.27
CA ALA A 515 -2.85 -12.94 13.75
C ALA A 515 -4.01 -13.92 13.76
N ILE A 516 -5.08 -13.56 14.48
CA ILE A 516 -6.27 -14.36 14.65
C ILE A 516 -7.47 -13.56 14.18
N SER A 517 -8.34 -14.16 13.38
CA SER A 517 -9.53 -13.50 12.87
C SER A 517 -10.72 -14.44 12.75
N LEU A 518 -11.91 -13.90 13.00
CA LEU A 518 -13.21 -14.54 12.77
C LEU A 518 -13.98 -13.68 11.77
N CYS A 519 -14.22 -14.21 10.59
CA CYS A 519 -14.81 -13.49 9.47
C CYS A 519 -16.07 -14.19 8.97
N SER A 520 -17.16 -13.42 8.83
CA SER A 520 -18.40 -13.91 8.22
C SER A 520 -18.20 -14.19 6.72
N LEU A 521 -18.51 -15.39 6.27
CA LEU A 521 -18.44 -15.78 4.85
C LEU A 521 -19.72 -15.48 4.07
N ASP A 522 -20.84 -15.33 4.75
CA ASP A 522 -22.16 -15.08 4.15
C ASP A 522 -22.59 -13.60 4.19
N GLY A 523 -21.79 -12.74 4.82
CA GLY A 523 -22.03 -11.30 4.89
C GLY A 523 -23.01 -10.88 5.98
N LEU A 524 -23.52 -11.81 6.77
CA LEU A 524 -24.34 -11.53 7.96
C LEU A 524 -23.45 -11.14 9.16
N PRO A 525 -23.97 -10.44 10.16
CA PRO A 525 -23.25 -10.26 11.42
C PRO A 525 -22.82 -11.60 12.02
N LEU A 526 -21.66 -11.66 12.67
CA LEU A 526 -21.09 -12.88 13.25
C LEU A 526 -22.07 -13.64 14.15
N LYS A 527 -22.91 -12.93 14.91
CA LYS A 527 -24.00 -13.53 15.71
C LYS A 527 -25.02 -14.33 14.90
N GLN A 528 -25.19 -14.02 13.61
CA GLN A 528 -26.21 -14.57 12.73
C GLN A 528 -25.63 -15.39 11.59
N SER A 529 -24.33 -15.26 11.33
CA SER A 529 -23.66 -15.89 10.19
C SER A 529 -23.75 -17.42 10.28
N ALA A 530 -24.20 -18.06 9.22
CA ALA A 530 -24.22 -19.50 9.11
C ALA A 530 -22.83 -20.10 8.83
N ARG A 531 -21.87 -19.27 8.47
CA ARG A 531 -20.51 -19.71 8.12
C ARG A 531 -19.49 -18.65 8.56
N ILE A 532 -18.67 -18.99 9.54
CA ILE A 532 -17.59 -18.12 10.03
C ILE A 532 -16.26 -18.81 9.74
N LEU A 533 -15.34 -18.10 9.08
CA LEU A 533 -13.95 -18.55 8.93
C LEU A 533 -13.14 -18.01 10.11
N LEU A 534 -12.61 -18.89 10.91
CA LEU A 534 -11.58 -18.60 11.89
C LEU A 534 -10.22 -18.88 11.25
N THR A 535 -9.33 -17.90 11.27
CA THR A 535 -7.94 -18.03 10.80
C THR A 535 -7.01 -17.72 11.96
N ALA A 536 -5.98 -18.54 12.15
CA ALA A 536 -4.95 -18.35 13.16
C ALA A 536 -3.57 -18.66 12.55
N ILE A 537 -2.72 -17.64 12.43
CA ILE A 537 -1.39 -17.77 11.83
C ILE A 537 -0.35 -17.05 12.69
N GLY A 538 0.72 -17.74 13.00
CA GLY A 538 1.89 -17.23 13.71
C GLY A 538 3.01 -16.85 12.75
N ARG A 539 4.23 -17.21 13.15
CA ARG A 539 5.43 -17.08 12.33
C ARG A 539 5.57 -18.26 11.36
N ALA A 540 6.34 -18.02 10.32
CA ALA A 540 6.77 -19.11 9.42
C ALA A 540 8.23 -18.89 9.04
N GLU A 541 8.95 -20.00 8.84
CA GLU A 541 10.33 -20.02 8.38
C GLU A 541 10.58 -21.25 7.52
N ASP A 542 11.58 -21.20 6.66
CA ASP A 542 11.97 -22.34 5.87
C ASP A 542 12.86 -23.30 6.66
N THR A 543 12.79 -24.58 6.32
CA THR A 543 13.65 -25.59 6.93
C THR A 543 15.12 -25.24 6.71
N GLY A 544 15.86 -25.06 7.80
CA GLY A 544 17.28 -24.70 7.76
C GLY A 544 17.58 -23.25 7.39
N GLU A 545 16.59 -22.35 7.46
CA GLU A 545 16.80 -20.92 7.31
C GLU A 545 17.76 -20.39 8.37
N ILE A 546 18.71 -19.58 7.94
CA ILE A 546 19.65 -18.89 8.81
C ILE A 546 19.46 -17.40 8.67
N ARG A 547 19.35 -16.71 9.80
CA ARG A 547 19.28 -15.25 9.89
C ARG A 547 20.63 -14.74 10.36
N GLU A 548 21.42 -14.20 9.44
CA GLU A 548 22.68 -13.55 9.76
C GLU A 548 22.41 -12.18 10.37
N GLN A 549 22.90 -11.95 11.59
CA GLN A 549 22.78 -10.64 12.25
C GLN A 549 23.86 -9.69 11.73
N GLY A 550 23.44 -8.53 11.25
CA GLY A 550 24.33 -7.46 10.83
C GLY A 550 24.75 -6.53 11.96
N PRO A 551 25.74 -5.67 11.71
CA PRO A 551 26.32 -4.77 12.72
C PRO A 551 25.39 -3.68 13.20
N GLU A 552 24.32 -3.40 12.47
CA GLU A 552 23.34 -2.36 12.81
C GLU A 552 22.08 -2.94 13.48
N GLY A 553 22.09 -4.24 13.83
CA GLY A 553 20.92 -4.95 14.37
C GLY A 553 19.90 -5.33 13.30
N ASP A 554 20.31 -5.27 12.04
CA ASP A 554 19.59 -5.73 10.87
C ASP A 554 19.93 -7.21 10.58
N PHE A 555 19.18 -7.84 9.68
CA PHE A 555 19.29 -9.26 9.36
C PHE A 555 19.38 -9.46 7.86
N ALA A 556 20.13 -10.50 7.45
CA ALA A 556 20.08 -11.06 6.12
C ALA A 556 19.66 -12.53 6.20
N PHE A 557 18.83 -12.96 5.26
CA PHE A 557 18.44 -14.36 5.15
C PHE A 557 19.49 -15.14 4.36
N ILE A 558 19.88 -16.29 4.86
CA ILE A 558 20.81 -17.20 4.20
C ILE A 558 20.22 -18.60 4.22
N GLY A 559 20.06 -19.18 3.04
CA GLY A 559 19.56 -20.56 2.91
C GLY A 559 18.07 -20.68 3.22
N GLY A 560 17.67 -21.87 3.57
CA GLY A 560 16.28 -22.25 3.73
C GLY A 560 15.80 -23.08 2.54
N LEU A 561 15.08 -24.13 2.79
CA LEU A 561 14.51 -25.04 1.79
C LEU A 561 13.08 -25.43 2.21
N ALA A 562 12.26 -25.79 1.23
CA ALA A 562 10.97 -26.41 1.51
C ALA A 562 11.15 -27.73 2.33
N PRO A 563 10.21 -28.06 3.21
CA PRO A 563 8.96 -27.38 3.45
C PRO A 563 9.14 -26.14 4.35
N THR A 564 8.29 -25.14 4.13
CA THR A 564 8.13 -24.02 5.07
C THR A 564 7.42 -24.52 6.33
N LEU A 565 7.99 -24.20 7.48
CA LEU A 565 7.46 -24.52 8.79
C LEU A 565 6.60 -23.38 9.29
N VAL A 566 5.40 -23.67 9.79
CA VAL A 566 4.47 -22.69 10.34
C VAL A 566 4.31 -22.94 11.84
N GLU A 567 4.53 -21.90 12.63
CA GLU A 567 4.33 -21.96 14.09
C GLU A 567 2.84 -22.18 14.41
N PRO A 568 2.48 -23.25 15.15
CA PRO A 568 1.08 -23.48 15.53
C PRO A 568 0.62 -22.40 16.52
N VAL A 569 -0.49 -21.78 16.22
CA VAL A 569 -1.14 -20.81 17.10
C VAL A 569 -2.07 -21.56 18.04
N ARG A 570 -1.59 -21.86 19.25
CA ARG A 570 -2.37 -22.52 20.30
C ARG A 570 -3.07 -21.49 21.16
N GLY A 571 -4.34 -21.67 21.40
CA GLY A 571 -5.15 -20.76 22.21
C GLY A 571 -6.60 -21.18 22.27
N ARG A 572 -7.43 -20.34 22.88
CA ARG A 572 -8.85 -20.60 23.10
C ARG A 572 -9.67 -19.50 22.47
N ILE A 573 -10.73 -19.86 21.77
CA ILE A 573 -11.75 -18.96 21.25
C ILE A 573 -13.03 -19.20 22.04
N VAL A 574 -13.48 -18.18 22.76
CA VAL A 574 -14.64 -18.28 23.66
C VAL A 574 -15.77 -17.40 23.11
N TRP A 575 -16.99 -17.89 23.13
CA TRP A 575 -18.19 -17.12 22.75
C TRP A 575 -19.41 -17.55 23.55
N GLN A 576 -20.44 -16.71 23.56
CA GLN A 576 -21.71 -16.96 24.25
C GLN A 576 -22.87 -16.99 23.25
N GLY A 577 -24.01 -17.50 23.72
CA GLY A 577 -25.24 -17.51 22.97
C GLY A 577 -25.44 -18.78 22.17
N ARG A 578 -25.37 -18.70 20.84
CA ARG A 578 -25.64 -19.84 19.97
C ARG A 578 -24.60 -20.94 20.03
N LYS A 579 -25.02 -22.17 19.86
CA LYS A 579 -24.11 -23.31 19.74
C LYS A 579 -23.52 -23.37 18.33
N LEU A 580 -22.20 -23.53 18.27
CA LEU A 580 -21.43 -23.71 17.04
C LEU A 580 -20.68 -25.05 17.08
N ARG A 581 -20.49 -25.62 15.89
CA ARG A 581 -19.60 -26.75 15.62
C ARG A 581 -18.43 -26.24 14.80
N ALA A 582 -17.23 -26.73 15.08
CA ALA A 582 -16.02 -26.34 14.38
C ALA A 582 -15.54 -27.44 13.43
N PHE A 583 -15.05 -27.07 12.26
CA PHE A 583 -14.38 -27.95 11.32
C PHE A 583 -13.00 -27.40 11.02
N PRO A 584 -11.93 -28.06 11.45
CA PRO A 584 -10.61 -27.78 10.91
C PRO A 584 -10.64 -27.94 9.39
N LEU A 585 -9.90 -27.12 8.65
CA LEU A 585 -9.86 -27.19 7.20
C LEU A 585 -8.48 -27.64 6.71
N THR A 586 -8.48 -28.43 5.62
CA THR A 586 -7.27 -28.75 4.89
C THR A 586 -6.70 -27.52 4.17
N ALA A 587 -5.49 -27.59 3.64
CA ALA A 587 -4.93 -26.53 2.79
C ALA A 587 -5.77 -26.25 1.52
N ALA A 588 -6.58 -27.20 1.08
CA ALA A 588 -7.55 -27.03 0.00
C ALA A 588 -8.89 -26.41 0.43
N GLY A 589 -9.08 -26.15 1.73
CA GLY A 589 -10.31 -25.62 2.30
C GLY A 589 -11.41 -26.68 2.54
N GLU A 590 -11.07 -27.98 2.51
CA GLU A 590 -11.99 -29.07 2.77
C GLU A 590 -12.15 -29.31 4.27
N ARG A 591 -13.36 -29.60 4.72
CA ARG A 591 -13.64 -29.92 6.13
C ARG A 591 -13.00 -31.22 6.55
N MET A 592 -12.28 -31.18 7.65
CA MET A 592 -11.79 -32.37 8.37
C MET A 592 -12.84 -32.84 9.40
N THR A 593 -12.45 -33.72 10.32
CA THR A 593 -13.34 -34.22 11.38
C THR A 593 -13.85 -33.07 12.25
N ALA A 594 -15.15 -33.06 12.46
CA ALA A 594 -15.80 -32.02 13.28
C ALA A 594 -15.33 -32.05 14.73
N ILE A 595 -15.12 -30.88 15.28
CA ILE A 595 -14.85 -30.65 16.71
C ILE A 595 -16.13 -30.08 17.34
N THR A 596 -16.56 -30.67 18.43
CA THR A 596 -17.60 -30.09 19.29
C THR A 596 -16.88 -29.23 20.34
N PRO A 597 -17.07 -27.90 20.34
CA PRO A 597 -16.49 -27.05 21.38
C PRO A 597 -16.99 -27.41 22.76
N ASP A 598 -16.13 -27.27 23.76
CA ASP A 598 -16.49 -27.56 25.16
C ASP A 598 -17.44 -26.49 25.71
N ALA A 599 -18.24 -26.86 26.69
CA ALA A 599 -19.08 -25.91 27.41
C ALA A 599 -18.25 -25.13 28.44
N GLU A 600 -18.41 -23.80 28.47
CA GLU A 600 -17.79 -22.93 29.48
C GLU A 600 -18.79 -21.90 29.98
N GLY A 601 -19.35 -22.16 31.19
CA GLY A 601 -20.47 -21.35 31.71
C GLY A 601 -21.70 -21.41 30.78
N ASP A 602 -22.21 -20.24 30.41
CA ASP A 602 -23.30 -20.10 29.42
C ASP A 602 -22.83 -20.09 27.97
N GLY A 603 -21.54 -20.32 27.73
CA GLY A 603 -20.91 -20.24 26.43
C GLY A 603 -20.25 -21.54 25.98
N GLN A 604 -19.44 -21.40 24.94
CA GLN A 604 -18.62 -22.47 24.38
C GLN A 604 -17.18 -21.99 24.22
N VAL A 605 -16.26 -22.94 24.27
CA VAL A 605 -14.83 -22.71 24.02
C VAL A 605 -14.30 -23.71 23.00
N LEU A 606 -13.61 -23.20 21.99
CA LEU A 606 -12.84 -23.97 21.02
C LEU A 606 -11.35 -23.81 21.33
N THR A 607 -10.66 -24.91 21.62
CA THR A 607 -9.21 -24.93 21.68
C THR A 607 -8.66 -25.14 20.26
N ILE A 608 -7.77 -24.26 19.81
CA ILE A 608 -7.15 -24.27 18.47
C ILE A 608 -5.66 -24.62 18.54
N GLY A 609 -5.07 -24.96 17.39
CA GLY A 609 -3.63 -25.16 17.20
C GLY A 609 -3.15 -26.60 17.46
N GLY A 610 -4.07 -27.54 17.76
CA GLY A 610 -3.77 -28.98 17.88
C GLY A 610 -3.99 -29.79 16.59
N ASP A 611 -4.70 -29.20 15.60
CA ASP A 611 -5.27 -29.93 14.47
C ASP A 611 -4.42 -29.82 13.18
N GLY A 612 -3.22 -29.25 13.27
CA GLY A 612 -2.33 -29.10 12.12
C GLY A 612 -2.86 -28.18 11.02
N THR A 613 -3.71 -27.24 11.37
CA THR A 613 -4.29 -26.26 10.41
C THR A 613 -4.25 -24.84 10.94
N THR A 614 -4.31 -23.89 10.01
CA THR A 614 -4.48 -22.45 10.29
C THR A 614 -5.92 -22.00 10.13
N TRP A 615 -6.83 -22.85 9.66
CA TRP A 615 -8.21 -22.48 9.32
C TRP A 615 -9.23 -23.41 9.98
N TYR A 616 -10.30 -22.81 10.50
CA TYR A 616 -11.47 -23.52 11.00
C TYR A 616 -12.74 -22.87 10.45
N GLU A 617 -13.69 -23.68 10.02
CA GLU A 617 -15.04 -23.18 9.71
C GLU A 617 -15.94 -23.44 10.91
N LEU A 618 -16.58 -22.38 11.42
CA LEU A 618 -17.60 -22.47 12.45
C LEU A 618 -18.99 -22.37 11.82
N VAL A 619 -19.86 -23.32 12.15
CA VAL A 619 -21.24 -23.37 11.66
C VAL A 619 -22.20 -23.60 12.80
N PRO A 620 -23.49 -23.18 12.69
CA PRO A 620 -24.49 -23.49 13.72
C PRO A 620 -24.59 -24.99 13.97
N ASP A 621 -24.62 -25.38 15.24
CA ASP A 621 -24.93 -26.75 15.63
C ASP A 621 -26.45 -26.90 15.67
N LEU A 622 -27.03 -27.52 14.65
CA LEU A 622 -28.48 -27.68 14.50
C LEU A 622 -29.03 -28.83 15.34
N GLY A 623 -28.17 -29.52 16.13
CA GLY A 623 -28.58 -30.74 16.83
C GLY A 623 -28.87 -31.86 15.81
N THR A 624 -28.38 -33.04 16.02
CA THR A 624 -28.79 -34.23 15.23
C THR A 624 -30.10 -34.77 15.71
#